data_12d004d54ab6c69bc45b40259a10c2a3
#
_entry.id   12d004d54ab6c69bc45b40259a10c2a3
#
_cell.length_a   1.000
_cell.length_b   1.000
_cell.length_c   1.000
_cell.angle_alpha   90.00
_cell.angle_beta   90.00
_cell.angle_gamma   90.00
#
_symmetry.space_group_name_H-M   'P 1'
#
loop_
_entity.id
_entity.type
_entity.pdbx_description
1 polymer ?
#
loop_
_entity_poly.entity_id
_entity_poly.type
_entity_poly.pdbx_seq_one_letter_code
_entity_poly.pdbx_strand_id
1 'polypeptide(L)'
;NGQINDDWTYTGMIQNEQDFKNDAGDEDTKFQRAYVNGKLGGVKVQAGRYNLQLGDKNVYDERFDGVQASYGKDVKLTAGYGKATPSSLNGPVEKNADNDWERLNRESDETYYAELSGNIDKLGLMAGYYNFKDMNGADSTDKGKTWTDWSGDEKLDEDMEIWAVGANYAFDKNVKLGALYLQGDDWGDDIDDDGYVVTASYKGAKASQPGSWGLVATYYDQGATTYMNHTM
;
A
#
# COMPACT_ATOMS: atom_id res chain seq x y z
N ASN A 1 2.68 -5.80 -22.56
CA ASN A 1 1.24 -6.06 -22.41
C ASN A 1 0.72 -6.76 -23.66
N GLY A 2 -0.23 -7.67 -23.50
CA GLY A 2 -0.90 -8.32 -24.64
C GLY A 2 -2.38 -8.58 -24.33
N GLN A 3 -3.12 -8.87 -25.40
CA GLN A 3 -4.51 -9.24 -25.33
C GLN A 3 -4.62 -10.77 -25.35
N ILE A 4 -5.45 -11.33 -24.46
CA ILE A 4 -5.77 -12.76 -24.43
C ILE A 4 -7.02 -13.02 -25.28
N ASN A 5 -8.05 -12.19 -25.06
CA ASN A 5 -9.29 -12.15 -25.83
C ASN A 5 -9.95 -10.78 -25.64
N ASP A 6 -11.21 -10.62 -26.07
CA ASP A 6 -11.93 -9.33 -26.02
C ASP A 6 -12.12 -8.79 -24.60
N ASP A 7 -12.19 -9.67 -23.60
CA ASP A 7 -12.45 -9.31 -22.20
C ASP A 7 -11.19 -9.35 -21.33
N TRP A 8 -10.09 -9.97 -21.79
CA TRP A 8 -8.92 -10.24 -20.98
C TRP A 8 -7.61 -9.78 -21.62
N THR A 9 -6.77 -9.17 -20.78
CA THR A 9 -5.39 -8.75 -21.13
C THR A 9 -4.41 -9.31 -20.11
N TYR A 10 -3.13 -9.38 -20.52
CA TYR A 10 -2.03 -9.67 -19.60
C TYR A 10 -0.98 -8.58 -19.61
N THR A 11 -0.29 -8.43 -18.48
CA THR A 11 0.86 -7.54 -18.32
C THR A 11 2.02 -8.31 -17.72
N GLY A 12 3.20 -8.20 -18.34
CA GLY A 12 4.45 -8.68 -17.78
C GLY A 12 5.48 -7.55 -17.77
N MET A 13 6.25 -7.42 -16.70
CA MET A 13 7.38 -6.51 -16.56
C MET A 13 8.50 -7.22 -15.82
N ILE A 14 9.65 -7.30 -16.45
CA ILE A 14 10.89 -7.83 -15.89
C ILE A 14 11.78 -6.64 -15.55
N GLN A 15 12.37 -6.66 -14.37
CA GLN A 15 13.40 -5.73 -13.95
C GLN A 15 14.70 -6.51 -13.81
N ASN A 16 15.79 -5.96 -14.35
CA ASN A 16 17.14 -6.42 -14.09
C ASN A 16 17.88 -5.27 -13.41
N GLU A 17 18.50 -5.58 -12.28
CA GLU A 17 19.34 -4.66 -11.52
C GLU A 17 20.78 -5.16 -11.59
N GLN A 18 21.73 -4.26 -11.85
CA GLN A 18 23.14 -4.57 -11.93
C GLN A 18 23.93 -3.56 -11.11
N ASP A 19 24.78 -4.01 -10.19
CA ASP A 19 25.71 -3.16 -9.48
C ASP A 19 27.07 -3.11 -10.20
N PHE A 20 27.31 -2.05 -10.94
CA PHE A 20 28.57 -1.84 -11.66
C PHE A 20 29.72 -1.35 -10.78
N LYS A 21 29.45 -0.96 -9.53
CA LYS A 21 30.44 -0.31 -8.69
C LYS A 21 31.04 -1.24 -7.65
N ASN A 22 30.20 -2.02 -6.98
CA ASN A 22 30.61 -2.78 -5.81
C ASN A 22 30.77 -4.28 -6.14
N ASP A 23 29.95 -4.83 -7.02
CA ASP A 23 29.91 -6.25 -7.38
C ASP A 23 29.68 -6.41 -8.88
N ALA A 24 30.78 -6.26 -9.66
CA ALA A 24 30.70 -6.46 -11.11
C ALA A 24 30.38 -7.92 -11.43
N GLY A 25 29.18 -8.17 -11.96
CA GLY A 25 28.65 -9.49 -12.29
C GLY A 25 27.62 -10.02 -11.32
N ASP A 26 27.29 -9.29 -10.26
CA ASP A 26 26.10 -9.55 -9.47
C ASP A 26 24.90 -8.89 -10.14
N GLU A 27 23.88 -9.70 -10.45
CA GLU A 27 22.66 -9.26 -11.13
C GLU A 27 21.43 -9.89 -10.49
N ASP A 28 20.43 -9.07 -10.22
CA ASP A 28 19.11 -9.52 -9.78
C ASP A 28 18.08 -9.30 -10.89
N THR A 29 17.45 -10.40 -11.31
CA THR A 29 16.38 -10.38 -12.32
C THR A 29 15.09 -10.89 -11.74
N LYS A 30 14.08 -10.03 -11.69
CA LYS A 30 12.78 -10.35 -11.08
C LYS A 30 11.60 -9.88 -11.92
N PHE A 31 10.46 -10.58 -11.78
CA PHE A 31 9.19 -10.06 -12.28
C PHE A 31 8.68 -8.98 -11.35
N GLN A 32 8.65 -7.76 -11.84
CA GLN A 32 8.01 -6.63 -11.15
C GLN A 32 6.50 -6.69 -11.25
N ARG A 33 5.99 -7.14 -12.41
CA ARG A 33 4.55 -7.32 -12.66
C ARG A 33 4.34 -8.55 -13.52
N ALA A 34 3.36 -9.35 -13.17
CA ALA A 34 2.90 -10.51 -13.93
C ALA A 34 1.45 -10.79 -13.57
N TYR A 35 0.51 -10.17 -14.29
CA TYR A 35 -0.91 -10.25 -13.95
C TYR A 35 -1.81 -10.24 -15.18
N VAL A 36 -3.03 -10.69 -14.98
CA VAL A 36 -4.12 -10.59 -15.95
C VAL A 36 -5.19 -9.61 -15.45
N ASN A 37 -5.80 -8.89 -16.39
CA ASN A 37 -6.97 -8.05 -16.16
C ASN A 37 -8.10 -8.52 -17.05
N GLY A 38 -9.32 -8.55 -16.52
CA GLY A 38 -10.47 -8.90 -17.31
C GLY A 38 -11.79 -8.49 -16.69
N LYS A 39 -12.87 -8.93 -17.35
CA LYS A 39 -14.25 -8.69 -16.91
C LYS A 39 -15.02 -10.00 -16.86
N LEU A 40 -15.76 -10.18 -15.76
CA LEU A 40 -16.69 -11.28 -15.57
C LEU A 40 -18.06 -10.69 -15.22
N GLY A 41 -19.00 -10.69 -16.16
CA GLY A 41 -20.37 -10.22 -15.91
C GLY A 41 -20.47 -8.81 -15.30
N GLY A 42 -19.61 -7.87 -15.74
CA GLY A 42 -19.60 -6.51 -15.23
C GLY A 42 -18.64 -6.26 -14.05
N VAL A 43 -18.14 -7.31 -13.40
CA VAL A 43 -17.08 -7.23 -12.39
C VAL A 43 -15.74 -7.15 -13.10
N LYS A 44 -14.91 -6.18 -12.74
CA LYS A 44 -13.51 -6.12 -13.18
C LYS A 44 -12.67 -6.97 -12.25
N VAL A 45 -11.80 -7.80 -12.81
CA VAL A 45 -10.91 -8.70 -12.05
C VAL A 45 -9.48 -8.43 -12.47
N GLN A 46 -8.58 -8.40 -11.49
CA GLN A 46 -7.13 -8.40 -11.68
C GLN A 46 -6.52 -9.50 -10.83
N ALA A 47 -5.62 -10.31 -11.38
CA ALA A 47 -5.01 -11.43 -10.67
C ALA A 47 -3.56 -11.64 -11.06
N GLY A 48 -2.68 -11.90 -10.09
CA GLY A 48 -1.25 -12.10 -10.23
C GLY A 48 -0.45 -11.08 -9.43
N ARG A 49 0.76 -10.74 -9.90
CA ARG A 49 1.62 -9.72 -9.29
C ARG A 49 1.39 -8.36 -9.91
N TYR A 50 0.88 -7.42 -9.15
CA TYR A 50 0.58 -6.05 -9.59
C TYR A 50 0.93 -5.02 -8.51
N ASN A 51 0.97 -3.74 -8.87
CA ASN A 51 1.06 -2.66 -7.88
C ASN A 51 -0.32 -2.40 -7.29
N LEU A 52 -0.45 -2.54 -5.99
CA LEU A 52 -1.66 -2.28 -5.24
C LEU A 52 -1.53 -0.96 -4.49
N GLN A 53 -2.58 -0.16 -4.52
CA GLN A 53 -2.66 1.10 -3.80
C GLN A 53 -3.91 1.09 -2.95
N LEU A 54 -3.74 1.22 -1.63
CA LEU A 54 -4.80 1.22 -0.64
C LEU A 54 -4.78 2.52 0.17
N GLY A 55 -5.96 2.98 0.59
CA GLY A 55 -6.08 4.21 1.38
C GLY A 55 -5.50 5.43 0.66
N ASP A 56 -5.76 5.58 -0.62
CA ASP A 56 -5.16 6.63 -1.48
C ASP A 56 -3.62 6.66 -1.37
N LYS A 57 -3.00 5.46 -1.34
CA LYS A 57 -1.56 5.18 -1.17
C LYS A 57 -1.00 5.36 0.25
N ASN A 58 -1.82 5.73 1.20
CA ASN A 58 -1.36 6.01 2.56
C ASN A 58 -1.35 4.78 3.46
N VAL A 59 -2.04 3.70 3.08
CA VAL A 59 -2.01 2.42 3.77
C VAL A 59 -0.99 1.47 3.12
N TYR A 60 -1.05 1.37 1.79
CA TYR A 60 -0.17 0.50 1.02
C TYR A 60 0.02 1.04 -0.41
N ASP A 61 1.26 1.08 -0.90
CA ASP A 61 1.61 1.42 -2.30
C ASP A 61 2.84 0.63 -2.75
N GLU A 62 2.67 -0.68 -2.98
CA GLU A 62 3.76 -1.56 -3.40
C GLU A 62 3.22 -2.77 -4.21
N ARG A 63 4.10 -3.68 -4.58
CA ARG A 63 3.75 -4.94 -5.24
C ARG A 63 2.90 -5.82 -4.33
N PHE A 64 1.95 -6.48 -4.96
CA PHE A 64 1.02 -7.37 -4.30
C PHE A 64 0.81 -8.61 -5.16
N ASP A 65 0.88 -9.78 -4.54
CA ASP A 65 0.59 -11.05 -5.18
C ASP A 65 -0.80 -11.52 -4.77
N GLY A 66 -1.78 -11.37 -5.65
CA GLY A 66 -3.15 -11.69 -5.26
C GLY A 66 -4.19 -11.51 -6.34
N VAL A 67 -5.42 -11.40 -5.91
CA VAL A 67 -6.59 -11.15 -6.74
C VAL A 67 -7.39 -9.99 -6.17
N GLN A 68 -7.87 -9.12 -7.05
CA GLN A 68 -8.87 -8.11 -6.70
C GLN A 68 -10.04 -8.12 -7.67
N ALA A 69 -11.20 -7.77 -7.16
CA ALA A 69 -12.41 -7.57 -7.92
C ALA A 69 -13.00 -6.20 -7.64
N SER A 70 -13.51 -5.53 -8.66
CA SER A 70 -14.20 -4.25 -8.48
C SER A 70 -15.49 -4.19 -9.29
N TYR A 71 -16.50 -3.61 -8.66
CA TYR A 71 -17.84 -3.46 -9.24
C TYR A 71 -18.40 -2.07 -8.94
N GLY A 72 -19.19 -1.56 -9.84
CA GLY A 72 -19.83 -0.26 -9.74
C GLY A 72 -19.20 0.79 -10.65
N LYS A 73 -19.89 1.93 -10.78
CA LYS A 73 -19.49 3.04 -11.64
C LYS A 73 -19.41 4.35 -10.84
N ASP A 74 -20.53 4.87 -10.40
CA ASP A 74 -20.59 6.12 -9.62
C ASP A 74 -20.22 5.87 -8.15
N VAL A 75 -20.64 4.72 -7.63
CA VAL A 75 -20.15 4.13 -6.39
C VAL A 75 -19.46 2.82 -6.77
N LYS A 76 -18.21 2.69 -6.38
CA LYS A 76 -17.35 1.54 -6.70
C LYS A 76 -16.94 0.82 -5.42
N LEU A 77 -17.22 -0.47 -5.38
CA LEU A 77 -16.64 -1.38 -4.39
C LEU A 77 -15.45 -2.10 -5.02
N THR A 78 -14.34 -2.13 -4.30
CA THR A 78 -13.17 -2.94 -4.64
C THR A 78 -12.83 -3.81 -3.45
N ALA A 79 -12.60 -5.10 -3.68
CA ALA A 79 -12.14 -6.02 -2.64
C ALA A 79 -11.05 -6.92 -3.20
N GLY A 80 -10.13 -7.34 -2.35
CA GLY A 80 -9.02 -8.20 -2.76
C GLY A 80 -8.48 -9.07 -1.64
N TYR A 81 -7.72 -10.07 -2.07
CA TYR A 81 -7.05 -11.04 -1.22
C TYR A 81 -5.71 -11.44 -1.83
N GLY A 82 -4.68 -11.60 -1.00
CA GLY A 82 -3.37 -12.04 -1.43
C GLY A 82 -2.28 -11.79 -0.39
N LYS A 83 -1.06 -11.56 -0.87
CA LYS A 83 0.12 -11.32 -0.02
C LYS A 83 0.74 -9.97 -0.36
N ALA A 84 0.92 -9.14 0.66
CA ALA A 84 1.64 -7.88 0.56
C ALA A 84 3.16 -8.13 0.43
N THR A 85 3.87 -7.25 -0.27
CA THR A 85 5.33 -7.27 -0.27
C THR A 85 5.85 -6.79 1.09
N PRO A 86 6.86 -7.46 1.67
CA PRO A 86 7.50 -7.01 2.90
C PRO A 86 7.98 -5.56 2.82
N SER A 87 7.86 -4.84 3.92
CA SER A 87 8.30 -3.45 4.02
C SER A 87 9.44 -3.30 5.01
N SER A 88 10.54 -2.69 4.59
CA SER A 88 11.62 -2.27 5.48
C SER A 88 11.36 -0.91 6.16
N LEU A 89 10.28 -0.23 5.76
CA LEU A 89 9.87 1.02 6.38
C LEU A 89 9.10 0.74 7.67
N ASN A 90 9.51 1.38 8.76
CA ASN A 90 8.83 1.29 10.07
C ASN A 90 8.69 -0.11 10.66
N GLY A 91 9.52 -1.05 10.25
CA GLY A 91 9.69 -2.29 10.98
C GLY A 91 10.30 -2.05 12.37
N PRO A 92 10.13 -2.98 13.31
CA PRO A 92 10.77 -2.91 14.62
C PRO A 92 12.28 -2.79 14.49
N VAL A 93 12.91 -2.21 15.49
CA VAL A 93 14.37 -2.06 15.53
C VAL A 93 14.88 -2.98 16.62
N GLU A 94 15.70 -3.95 16.24
CA GLU A 94 16.34 -4.89 17.16
C GLU A 94 17.85 -4.68 17.19
N LYS A 95 18.49 -5.18 18.26
CA LYS A 95 19.96 -5.29 18.29
C LYS A 95 20.38 -6.64 17.69
N ASN A 96 21.20 -6.59 16.66
CA ASN A 96 21.80 -7.78 16.07
C ASN A 96 22.89 -8.37 17.00
N ALA A 97 23.50 -9.48 16.60
CA ALA A 97 24.53 -10.18 17.37
C ALA A 97 25.77 -9.32 17.66
N ASP A 98 26.04 -8.30 16.87
CA ASP A 98 27.13 -7.35 17.02
C ASP A 98 26.74 -6.14 17.89
N ASN A 99 25.54 -6.14 18.49
CA ASN A 99 24.94 -5.08 19.32
C ASN A 99 24.67 -3.77 18.54
N ASP A 100 24.57 -3.85 17.22
CA ASP A 100 24.13 -2.77 16.34
C ASP A 100 22.63 -2.79 16.16
N TRP A 101 22.00 -1.62 16.05
CA TRP A 101 20.57 -1.50 15.80
C TRP A 101 20.25 -1.80 14.34
N GLU A 102 19.45 -2.84 14.10
CA GLU A 102 18.96 -3.25 12.80
C GLU A 102 17.44 -3.12 12.72
N ARG A 103 16.94 -2.61 11.59
CA ARG A 103 15.50 -2.50 11.34
C ARG A 103 15.01 -3.75 10.63
N LEU A 104 14.07 -4.42 11.23
CA LEU A 104 13.40 -5.58 10.65
C LEU A 104 12.37 -5.16 9.60
N ASN A 105 12.05 -6.06 8.66
CA ASN A 105 10.96 -5.83 7.73
C ASN A 105 9.60 -6.10 8.40
N ARG A 106 8.58 -5.38 7.95
CA ARG A 106 7.19 -5.74 8.19
C ARG A 106 6.75 -6.75 7.14
N GLU A 107 6.24 -7.87 7.58
CA GLU A 107 5.66 -8.91 6.72
C GLU A 107 4.26 -9.27 7.24
N SER A 108 3.37 -9.66 6.31
CA SER A 108 2.10 -10.29 6.62
C SER A 108 1.98 -11.58 5.84
N ASP A 109 1.39 -12.61 6.42
CA ASP A 109 1.17 -13.88 5.72
C ASP A 109 0.04 -13.78 4.71
N GLU A 110 -1.02 -13.08 5.07
CA GLU A 110 -2.19 -12.84 4.24
C GLU A 110 -2.64 -11.39 4.34
N THR A 111 -3.27 -10.90 3.29
CA THR A 111 -3.88 -9.57 3.27
C THR A 111 -5.23 -9.66 2.59
N TYR A 112 -6.26 -9.09 3.21
CA TYR A 112 -7.54 -8.86 2.57
C TYR A 112 -8.04 -7.45 2.85
N TYR A 113 -8.77 -6.92 1.89
CA TYR A 113 -9.24 -5.55 1.97
C TYR A 113 -10.53 -5.33 1.23
N ALA A 114 -11.23 -4.26 1.60
CA ALA A 114 -12.37 -3.73 0.88
C ALA A 114 -12.36 -2.21 0.92
N GLU A 115 -12.60 -1.59 -0.23
CA GLU A 115 -12.74 -0.14 -0.38
C GLU A 115 -14.06 0.20 -1.09
N LEU A 116 -14.81 1.13 -0.53
CA LEU A 116 -15.96 1.77 -1.15
C LEU A 116 -15.59 3.21 -1.50
N SER A 117 -15.77 3.60 -2.75
CA SER A 117 -15.49 4.97 -3.19
C SER A 117 -16.58 5.48 -4.12
N GLY A 118 -16.81 6.80 -4.11
CA GLY A 118 -17.81 7.41 -4.98
C GLY A 118 -17.66 8.92 -5.02
N ASN A 119 -18.35 9.55 -6.00
CA ASN A 119 -18.36 10.99 -6.15
C ASN A 119 -19.79 11.52 -6.15
N ILE A 120 -19.98 12.62 -5.44
CA ILE A 120 -21.21 13.41 -5.43
C ILE A 120 -20.82 14.82 -5.90
N ASP A 121 -21.05 15.10 -7.18
CA ASP A 121 -20.58 16.32 -7.86
C ASP A 121 -19.06 16.52 -7.69
N LYS A 122 -18.65 17.50 -6.92
CA LYS A 122 -17.23 17.85 -6.68
C LYS A 122 -16.63 17.16 -5.44
N LEU A 123 -17.45 16.46 -4.68
CA LEU A 123 -17.05 15.76 -3.47
C LEU A 123 -16.81 14.28 -3.78
N GLY A 124 -15.56 13.84 -3.63
CA GLY A 124 -15.19 12.43 -3.63
C GLY A 124 -15.16 11.92 -2.19
N LEU A 125 -15.67 10.71 -1.99
CA LEU A 125 -15.70 10.02 -0.69
C LEU A 125 -15.10 8.64 -0.84
N MET A 126 -14.43 8.18 0.22
CA MET A 126 -13.93 6.82 0.32
C MET A 126 -14.07 6.29 1.75
N ALA A 127 -14.25 4.99 1.86
CA ALA A 127 -14.12 4.24 3.10
C ALA A 127 -13.41 2.92 2.80
N GLY A 128 -12.48 2.51 3.64
CA GLY A 128 -11.68 1.31 3.45
C GLY A 128 -11.54 0.52 4.75
N TYR A 129 -11.39 -0.78 4.58
CA TYR A 129 -10.98 -1.72 5.61
C TYR A 129 -9.87 -2.59 5.04
N TYR A 130 -8.80 -2.73 5.79
CA TYR A 130 -7.61 -3.48 5.40
C TYR A 130 -7.17 -4.33 6.59
N ASN A 131 -6.88 -5.59 6.33
CA ASN A 131 -6.35 -6.49 7.34
C ASN A 131 -5.09 -7.17 6.78
N PHE A 132 -4.00 -6.99 7.49
CA PHE A 132 -2.72 -7.64 7.26
C PHE A 132 -2.55 -8.66 8.38
N LYS A 133 -2.69 -9.94 8.05
CA LYS A 133 -2.71 -11.02 9.00
C LYS A 133 -1.32 -11.50 9.38
N ASP A 134 -1.24 -12.00 10.61
CA ASP A 134 -0.03 -12.65 11.14
C ASP A 134 1.21 -11.78 10.85
N MET A 135 1.18 -10.54 11.37
CA MET A 135 2.26 -9.58 11.19
C MET A 135 3.51 -10.06 11.90
N ASN A 136 4.46 -10.55 11.14
CA ASN A 136 5.77 -10.97 11.65
C ASN A 136 6.77 -9.83 11.57
N GLY A 137 7.56 -9.66 12.62
CA GLY A 137 8.85 -9.00 12.49
C GLY A 137 9.76 -9.93 11.70
N ALA A 138 10.25 -9.51 10.54
CA ALA A 138 10.98 -10.41 9.68
C ALA A 138 12.37 -10.70 10.23
N ASP A 139 12.51 -11.85 10.84
CA ASP A 139 13.69 -12.68 10.61
C ASP A 139 13.22 -14.02 10.09
N SER A 140 13.45 -14.30 8.83
CA SER A 140 13.11 -15.55 8.16
C SER A 140 13.87 -16.76 8.69
N THR A 141 14.80 -16.57 9.60
CA THR A 141 15.62 -17.63 10.21
C THR A 141 15.11 -18.05 11.58
N ASP A 142 14.33 -17.22 12.26
CA ASP A 142 13.75 -17.54 13.58
C ASP A 142 12.22 -17.49 13.50
N LYS A 143 11.61 -18.59 13.10
CA LYS A 143 10.16 -18.80 13.25
C LYS A 143 9.81 -18.77 14.73
N GLY A 144 9.40 -17.60 15.23
CA GLY A 144 9.00 -17.41 16.62
C GLY A 144 9.49 -16.13 17.27
N LYS A 145 10.15 -15.22 16.55
CA LYS A 145 10.36 -13.86 17.06
C LYS A 145 9.18 -12.98 16.71
N THR A 146 8.49 -12.63 17.73
CA THR A 146 7.35 -11.72 17.80
C THR A 146 7.83 -10.27 17.86
N TRP A 147 6.97 -9.34 17.45
CA TRP A 147 7.13 -7.94 17.74
C TRP A 147 7.37 -7.78 19.24
N THR A 148 8.54 -7.29 19.64
CA THR A 148 8.72 -6.73 20.96
C THR A 148 8.22 -5.31 20.91
N ASP A 149 7.29 -4.96 21.79
CA ASP A 149 6.99 -3.58 22.05
C ASP A 149 8.26 -2.88 22.63
N TRP A 150 8.24 -1.58 22.71
CA TRP A 150 9.35 -0.80 23.29
C TRP A 150 9.65 -1.19 24.75
N SER A 151 8.76 -1.91 25.43
CA SER A 151 8.91 -2.40 26.78
C SER A 151 9.66 -3.73 26.89
N GLY A 152 9.89 -4.43 25.79
CA GLY A 152 10.58 -5.71 25.73
C GLY A 152 9.69 -6.92 26.01
N ASP A 153 8.37 -6.73 26.04
CA ASP A 153 7.42 -7.84 26.16
C ASP A 153 7.20 -8.47 24.76
N GLU A 154 7.32 -9.79 24.67
CA GLU A 154 7.03 -10.54 23.45
C GLU A 154 5.54 -10.41 23.11
N LYS A 155 5.21 -9.67 22.06
CA LYS A 155 3.87 -9.71 21.48
C LYS A 155 3.77 -10.86 20.48
N LEU A 156 2.68 -11.59 20.60
CA LEU A 156 2.29 -12.67 19.69
C LEU A 156 2.02 -12.11 18.29
N ASP A 157 2.12 -12.95 17.26
CA ASP A 157 1.69 -12.65 15.91
C ASP A 157 0.27 -12.08 15.94
N GLU A 158 0.13 -10.79 15.70
CA GLU A 158 -1.15 -10.10 15.71
C GLU A 158 -1.49 -9.62 14.31
N ASP A 159 -2.76 -9.62 14.00
CA ASP A 159 -3.29 -8.99 12.79
C ASP A 159 -3.14 -7.47 12.92
N MET A 160 -2.93 -6.79 11.80
CA MET A 160 -3.02 -5.33 11.73
C MET A 160 -4.25 -4.95 10.93
N GLU A 161 -5.25 -4.45 11.63
CA GLU A 161 -6.50 -3.96 11.04
C GLU A 161 -6.47 -2.44 10.91
N ILE A 162 -6.84 -1.94 9.75
CA ILE A 162 -6.86 -0.50 9.48
C ILE A 162 -8.21 -0.12 8.89
N TRP A 163 -8.84 0.87 9.48
CA TRP A 163 -10.00 1.56 8.94
C TRP A 163 -9.61 2.91 8.38
N ALA A 164 -10.14 3.26 7.23
CA ALA A 164 -9.87 4.54 6.60
C ALA A 164 -11.16 5.20 6.14
N VAL A 165 -11.28 6.50 6.36
CA VAL A 165 -12.37 7.33 5.83
C VAL A 165 -11.77 8.60 5.24
N GLY A 166 -12.08 8.88 3.98
CA GLY A 166 -11.52 10.01 3.27
C GLY A 166 -12.54 10.79 2.48
N ALA A 167 -12.24 12.06 2.33
CA ALA A 167 -13.00 12.97 1.47
C ALA A 167 -12.04 13.86 0.67
N ASN A 168 -12.40 14.15 -0.56
CA ASN A 168 -11.71 15.15 -1.37
C ASN A 168 -12.72 16.08 -2.04
N TYR A 169 -12.39 17.36 -2.13
CA TYR A 169 -13.24 18.35 -2.75
C TYR A 169 -12.50 19.13 -3.84
N ALA A 170 -13.07 19.15 -5.03
CA ALA A 170 -12.57 19.93 -6.16
C ALA A 170 -13.28 21.30 -6.19
N PHE A 171 -12.61 22.34 -5.69
CA PHE A 171 -13.16 23.71 -5.72
C PHE A 171 -13.40 24.18 -7.16
N ASP A 172 -12.40 23.92 -8.00
CA ASP A 172 -12.46 24.13 -9.44
C ASP A 172 -11.55 23.13 -10.17
N LYS A 173 -11.30 23.37 -11.46
CA LYS A 173 -10.41 22.51 -12.28
C LYS A 173 -8.93 22.51 -11.85
N ASN A 174 -8.53 23.47 -11.01
CA ASN A 174 -7.14 23.65 -10.62
C ASN A 174 -6.90 23.33 -9.13
N VAL A 175 -7.88 23.54 -8.26
CA VAL A 175 -7.70 23.45 -6.80
C VAL A 175 -8.49 22.28 -6.24
N LYS A 176 -7.79 21.39 -5.55
CA LYS A 176 -8.40 20.29 -4.79
C LYS A 176 -7.82 20.24 -3.38
N LEU A 177 -8.65 19.88 -2.43
CA LEU A 177 -8.26 19.58 -1.05
C LEU A 177 -8.80 18.21 -0.70
N GLY A 178 -7.97 17.38 -0.08
CA GLY A 178 -8.33 16.05 0.41
C GLY A 178 -7.92 15.89 1.87
N ALA A 179 -8.68 15.07 2.58
CA ALA A 179 -8.34 14.60 3.92
C ALA A 179 -8.68 13.12 4.04
N LEU A 180 -7.83 12.39 4.75
CA LEU A 180 -8.00 10.99 5.08
C LEU A 180 -7.75 10.83 6.58
N TYR A 181 -8.63 10.12 7.26
CA TYR A 181 -8.45 9.65 8.62
C TYR A 181 -8.23 8.16 8.59
N LEU A 182 -7.32 7.67 9.43
CA LEU A 182 -6.91 6.30 9.55
C LEU A 182 -7.00 5.89 11.01
N GLN A 183 -7.49 4.68 11.27
CA GLN A 183 -7.50 4.06 12.58
C GLN A 183 -6.96 2.64 12.43
N GLY A 184 -5.84 2.38 13.06
CA GLY A 184 -5.24 1.06 13.19
C GLY A 184 -5.58 0.39 14.52
N ASP A 185 -4.96 -0.75 14.79
CA ASP A 185 -5.08 -1.46 16.06
C ASP A 185 -4.26 -0.79 17.16
N ASP A 186 -4.78 -0.86 18.36
CA ASP A 186 -4.08 -0.46 19.58
C ASP A 186 -3.07 -1.57 19.98
N TRP A 187 -1.80 -1.34 19.69
CA TRP A 187 -0.71 -2.24 20.07
C TRP A 187 -0.01 -1.84 21.37
N GLY A 188 -0.57 -0.92 22.16
CA GLY A 188 -0.11 -0.52 23.47
C GLY A 188 0.04 0.98 23.65
N ASP A 189 0.15 1.42 24.91
CA ASP A 189 0.06 2.82 25.34
C ASP A 189 1.10 3.78 24.68
N ASP A 190 2.20 3.24 24.16
CA ASP A 190 3.29 4.03 23.58
C ASP A 190 3.28 4.02 22.02
N ILE A 191 2.26 3.42 21.39
CA ILE A 191 2.16 3.29 19.91
C ILE A 191 0.91 4.02 19.45
N ASP A 192 1.11 5.09 18.67
CA ASP A 192 -0.01 5.80 18.05
C ASP A 192 -0.72 4.89 17.03
N ASP A 193 -2.02 4.73 17.20
CA ASP A 193 -2.90 3.86 16.42
C ASP A 193 -3.84 4.62 15.48
N ASP A 194 -3.85 5.93 15.51
CA ASP A 194 -4.61 6.76 14.59
C ASP A 194 -3.71 7.66 13.73
N GLY A 195 -4.32 8.26 12.72
CA GLY A 195 -3.59 9.18 11.86
C GLY A 195 -4.48 9.93 10.89
N TYR A 196 -3.93 10.99 10.35
CA TYR A 196 -4.59 11.74 9.31
C TYR A 196 -3.61 12.26 8.25
N VAL A 197 -4.12 12.37 7.03
CA VAL A 197 -3.38 12.91 5.89
C VAL A 197 -4.21 14.03 5.26
N VAL A 198 -3.59 15.19 5.05
CA VAL A 198 -4.22 16.32 4.37
C VAL A 198 -3.42 16.66 3.13
N THR A 199 -4.07 16.64 1.97
CA THR A 199 -3.44 16.93 0.68
C THR A 199 -4.10 18.12 0.01
N ALA A 200 -3.30 19.10 -0.37
CA ALA A 200 -3.72 20.22 -1.21
C ALA A 200 -3.01 20.13 -2.57
N SER A 201 -3.76 20.27 -3.64
CA SER A 201 -3.20 20.30 -4.99
C SER A 201 -3.66 21.50 -5.80
N TYR A 202 -2.73 22.05 -6.57
CA TYR A 202 -2.97 23.16 -7.49
C TYR A 202 -2.50 22.80 -8.90
N LYS A 203 -3.40 22.87 -9.87
CA LYS A 203 -3.17 22.45 -11.25
C LYS A 203 -2.78 20.97 -11.36
N GLY A 204 -1.89 20.64 -12.29
CA GLY A 204 -1.35 19.32 -12.53
C GLY A 204 -0.49 19.31 -13.78
N ALA A 205 0.71 18.74 -13.67
CA ALA A 205 1.56 18.51 -14.83
C ALA A 205 0.97 17.41 -15.72
N LYS A 206 1.03 17.59 -17.03
CA LYS A 206 0.57 16.61 -18.03
C LYS A 206 1.72 16.29 -18.97
N ALA A 207 2.13 15.04 -19.03
CA ALA A 207 3.23 14.58 -19.89
C ALA A 207 3.03 14.93 -21.38
N SER A 208 1.78 15.00 -21.83
CA SER A 208 1.41 15.38 -23.21
C SER A 208 1.40 16.90 -23.48
N GLN A 209 1.65 17.74 -22.47
CA GLN A 209 1.61 19.20 -22.57
C GLN A 209 2.91 19.80 -22.04
N PRO A 210 3.94 20.03 -22.87
CA PRO A 210 5.17 20.68 -22.46
C PRO A 210 4.90 22.04 -21.82
N GLY A 211 5.56 22.33 -20.69
CA GLY A 211 5.36 23.55 -19.91
C GLY A 211 4.18 23.51 -18.93
N SER A 212 3.40 22.43 -18.89
CA SER A 212 2.41 22.23 -17.83
C SER A 212 3.11 21.94 -16.48
N TRP A 213 2.54 22.47 -15.40
CA TRP A 213 3.04 22.28 -14.04
C TRP A 213 1.93 22.16 -13.03
N GLY A 214 2.25 21.58 -11.90
CA GLY A 214 1.34 21.47 -10.76
C GLY A 214 2.13 21.48 -9.46
N LEU A 215 1.44 21.79 -8.38
CA LEU A 215 1.93 21.75 -7.02
C LEU A 215 1.05 20.82 -6.19
N VAL A 216 1.67 19.97 -5.40
CA VAL A 216 1.02 19.13 -4.39
C VAL A 216 1.73 19.35 -3.08
N ALA A 217 0.98 19.58 -2.03
CA ALA A 217 1.46 19.63 -0.66
C ALA A 217 0.66 18.64 0.17
N THR A 218 1.34 17.77 0.89
CA THR A 218 0.72 16.78 1.76
C THR A 218 1.32 16.89 3.16
N TYR A 219 0.46 16.88 4.15
CA TYR A 219 0.81 16.78 5.55
C TYR A 219 0.39 15.39 6.06
N TYR A 220 1.30 14.70 6.70
CA TYR A 220 1.12 13.37 7.28
C TYR A 220 1.29 13.45 8.78
N ASP A 221 0.38 12.82 9.49
CA ASP A 221 0.47 12.48 10.90
C ASP A 221 -0.14 11.09 11.02
N GLN A 222 0.68 10.06 11.05
CA GLN A 222 0.23 8.68 10.95
C GLN A 222 0.92 7.84 12.01
N GLY A 223 0.11 7.25 12.87
CA GLY A 223 0.54 6.26 13.84
C GLY A 223 1.10 4.99 13.19
N ALA A 224 1.91 4.26 13.92
CA ALA A 224 2.66 3.11 13.40
C ALA A 224 1.76 1.96 12.89
N THR A 225 0.53 1.84 13.40
CA THR A 225 -0.42 0.80 12.99
C THR A 225 -1.37 1.25 11.88
N THR A 226 -1.23 2.48 11.36
CA THR A 226 -2.13 3.02 10.34
C THR A 226 -1.68 2.74 8.90
N TYR A 227 -0.54 2.09 8.70
CA TYR A 227 -0.04 1.75 7.36
C TYR A 227 0.89 0.54 7.38
N MET A 228 0.89 -0.20 6.29
CA MET A 228 1.81 -1.32 6.06
C MET A 228 3.05 -0.88 5.28
N ASN A 229 2.87 -0.24 4.15
CA ASN A 229 3.96 0.23 3.28
C ASN A 229 3.44 1.32 2.35
N HIS A 230 3.89 2.55 2.54
CA HIS A 230 3.53 3.64 1.64
C HIS A 230 4.76 4.46 1.24
N THR A 231 4.71 5.05 0.07
CA THR A 231 5.70 6.01 -0.43
C THR A 231 5.33 7.43 0.00
N MET A 232 6.15 8.01 0.85
CA MET A 232 6.08 9.44 1.17
C MET A 232 6.74 10.29 0.09
#